data_1909566647bef06420c208aa2ccf64a9
#
_entry.id   1909566647bef06420c208aa2ccf64a9
#
_cell.length_a   1.000
_cell.length_b   1.000
_cell.length_c   1.000
_cell.angle_alpha   90.00
_cell.angle_beta   90.00
_cell.angle_gamma   90.00
#
_symmetry.space_group_name_H-M   'P 1'
#
loop_
_entity.id
_entity.type
_entity.pdbx_description
1 polymer ?
#
loop_
_entity_poly.entity_id
_entity_poly.type
_entity_poly.pdbx_seq_one_letter_code
_entity_poly.pdbx_strand_id
1 'polypeptide(L)'
;MKDVMIVTGAGQISMAIARRMGYGMKIVMGDKSIENAINIAKIMNDAGFDVIPFQMDLASKESILELIAEAQKYGDITMLVNGAGVSPSQASIEMILKVDLYGTAVLLEEVGKVIKEGGVGVTISSQSGHRMPALNAKVDSLLAMTP
;
A
#
# COMPACT_ATOMS: atom_id res chain seq x y z
N MET A 1 -13.03 -6.32 -18.54
CA MET A 1 -12.54 -6.46 -17.14
C MET A 1 -12.63 -5.10 -16.46
N LYS A 2 -12.79 -5.08 -15.15
CA LYS A 2 -12.79 -3.84 -14.37
C LYS A 2 -11.37 -3.31 -14.21
N ASP A 3 -11.24 -1.99 -14.03
CA ASP A 3 -10.00 -1.43 -13.51
C ASP A 3 -9.75 -1.91 -12.08
N VAL A 4 -8.50 -2.07 -11.72
CA VAL A 4 -8.09 -2.62 -10.42
C VAL A 4 -7.43 -1.55 -9.57
N MET A 5 -7.85 -1.48 -8.30
CA MET A 5 -7.21 -0.71 -7.25
C MET A 5 -6.50 -1.65 -6.29
N ILE A 6 -5.21 -1.45 -6.08
CA ILE A 6 -4.47 -2.06 -4.99
C ILE A 6 -4.52 -1.13 -3.78
N VAL A 7 -4.88 -1.69 -2.62
CA VAL A 7 -4.87 -0.98 -1.34
C VAL A 7 -4.05 -1.78 -0.35
N THR A 8 -3.03 -1.16 0.25
CA THR A 8 -2.24 -1.78 1.31
C THR A 8 -2.56 -1.15 2.66
N GLY A 9 -2.66 -1.99 3.68
CA GLY A 9 -3.07 -1.59 5.01
C GLY A 9 -4.58 -1.47 5.16
N ALA A 10 -5.21 -2.49 5.73
CA ALA A 10 -6.65 -2.54 5.96
C ALA A 10 -7.06 -1.72 7.19
N GLY A 11 -6.80 -0.42 7.16
CA GLY A 11 -7.14 0.54 8.18
C GLY A 11 -8.25 1.50 7.75
N GLN A 12 -8.62 2.39 8.67
CA GLN A 12 -9.73 3.35 8.45
C GLN A 12 -9.41 4.36 7.34
N ILE A 13 -8.16 4.82 7.25
CA ILE A 13 -7.74 5.79 6.22
C ILE A 13 -7.81 5.14 4.83
N SER A 14 -7.23 3.96 4.68
CA SER A 14 -7.25 3.19 3.43
C SER A 14 -8.67 2.88 2.99
N MET A 15 -9.54 2.45 3.91
CA MET A 15 -10.96 2.21 3.64
C MET A 15 -11.66 3.49 3.19
N ALA A 16 -11.42 4.63 3.85
CA ALA A 16 -12.05 5.89 3.48
C ALA A 16 -11.66 6.35 2.07
N ILE A 17 -10.39 6.16 1.69
CA ILE A 17 -9.92 6.47 0.33
C ILE A 17 -10.53 5.50 -0.68
N ALA A 18 -10.47 4.20 -0.40
CA ALA A 18 -11.02 3.17 -1.28
C ALA A 18 -12.52 3.36 -1.54
N ARG A 19 -13.29 3.78 -0.53
CA ARG A 19 -14.72 4.07 -0.69
C ARG A 19 -14.99 5.30 -1.57
N ARG A 20 -14.11 6.27 -1.58
CA ARG A 20 -14.26 7.47 -2.42
C ARG A 20 -13.86 7.23 -3.87
N MET A 21 -12.80 6.45 -4.08
CA MET A 21 -12.17 6.34 -5.39
C MET A 21 -12.44 5.00 -6.10
N GLY A 22 -12.82 3.96 -5.35
CA GLY A 22 -12.88 2.58 -5.85
C GLY A 22 -14.25 2.11 -6.32
N TYR A 23 -15.24 2.97 -6.42
CA TYR A 23 -16.55 2.57 -6.90
C TYR A 23 -16.48 2.09 -8.36
N GLY A 24 -17.03 0.91 -8.61
CA GLY A 24 -16.96 0.29 -9.94
C GLY A 24 -15.65 -0.41 -10.28
N MET A 25 -14.66 -0.32 -9.42
CA MET A 25 -13.35 -1.00 -9.59
C MET A 25 -13.34 -2.35 -8.85
N LYS A 26 -12.42 -3.22 -9.24
CA LYS A 26 -12.01 -4.34 -8.41
C LYS A 26 -10.97 -3.84 -7.42
N ILE A 27 -11.18 -4.05 -6.13
CA ILE A 27 -10.27 -3.61 -5.07
C ILE A 27 -9.60 -4.83 -4.46
N VAL A 28 -8.27 -4.86 -4.50
CA VAL A 28 -7.45 -5.87 -3.81
C VAL A 28 -6.90 -5.24 -2.54
N MET A 29 -7.41 -5.67 -1.39
CA MET A 29 -7.08 -5.13 -0.08
C MET A 29 -6.03 -6.00 0.60
N GLY A 30 -4.79 -5.55 0.59
CA GLY A 30 -3.66 -6.25 1.21
C GLY A 30 -3.39 -5.77 2.64
N ASP A 31 -3.25 -6.71 3.57
CA ASP A 31 -2.84 -6.44 4.94
C ASP A 31 -2.00 -7.62 5.47
N LYS A 32 -1.09 -7.33 6.39
CA LYS A 32 -0.32 -8.37 7.08
C LYS A 32 -1.24 -9.29 7.89
N SER A 33 -2.29 -8.73 8.50
CA SER A 33 -3.36 -9.48 9.13
C SER A 33 -4.45 -9.78 8.11
N ILE A 34 -4.56 -11.03 7.70
CA ILE A 34 -5.64 -11.46 6.80
C ILE A 34 -7.02 -11.22 7.43
N GLU A 35 -7.14 -11.30 8.75
CA GLU A 35 -8.39 -11.01 9.47
C GLU A 35 -8.82 -9.56 9.29
N ASN A 36 -7.89 -8.61 9.40
CA ASN A 36 -8.18 -7.19 9.14
C ASN A 36 -8.63 -6.99 7.69
N ALA A 37 -7.94 -7.58 6.74
CA ALA A 37 -8.31 -7.50 5.33
C ALA A 37 -9.71 -8.06 5.08
N ILE A 38 -10.04 -9.22 5.65
CA ILE A 38 -11.37 -9.84 5.55
C ILE A 38 -12.45 -8.93 6.16
N ASN A 39 -12.21 -8.37 7.33
CA ASN A 39 -13.17 -7.52 8.01
C ASN A 39 -13.48 -6.25 7.20
N ILE A 40 -12.46 -5.58 6.69
CA ILE A 40 -12.63 -4.38 5.86
C ILE A 40 -13.28 -4.74 4.52
N ALA A 41 -12.86 -5.82 3.88
CA ALA A 41 -13.47 -6.29 2.64
C ALA A 41 -14.96 -6.58 2.82
N LYS A 42 -15.34 -7.24 3.94
CA LYS A 42 -16.75 -7.50 4.25
C LYS A 42 -17.55 -6.21 4.39
N ILE A 43 -17.06 -5.25 5.18
CA ILE A 43 -17.74 -3.95 5.38
C ILE A 43 -17.95 -3.25 4.03
N MET A 44 -16.95 -3.27 3.17
CA MET A 44 -17.02 -2.61 1.87
C MET A 44 -17.94 -3.35 0.89
N ASN A 45 -17.87 -4.69 0.86
CA ASN A 45 -18.74 -5.51 0.00
C ASN A 45 -20.22 -5.36 0.41
N ASP A 46 -20.51 -5.31 1.72
CA ASP A 46 -21.86 -5.04 2.23
C ASP A 46 -22.36 -3.64 1.82
N ALA A 47 -21.46 -2.71 1.54
CA ALA A 47 -21.76 -1.37 1.03
C ALA A 47 -21.77 -1.27 -0.51
N GLY A 48 -21.66 -2.40 -1.23
CA GLY A 48 -21.78 -2.45 -2.70
C GLY A 48 -20.47 -2.30 -3.47
N PHE A 49 -19.32 -2.35 -2.80
CA PHE A 49 -18.01 -2.39 -3.46
C PHE A 49 -17.65 -3.82 -3.84
N ASP A 50 -16.60 -3.99 -4.64
CA ASP A 50 -16.09 -5.29 -5.07
C ASP A 50 -14.65 -5.47 -4.55
N VAL A 51 -14.53 -5.97 -3.33
CA VAL A 51 -13.27 -6.06 -2.58
C VAL A 51 -12.91 -7.49 -2.29
N ILE A 52 -11.66 -7.85 -2.56
CA ILE A 52 -11.07 -9.12 -2.11
C ILE A 52 -9.99 -8.85 -1.07
N PRO A 53 -9.96 -9.62 0.02
CA PRO A 53 -8.87 -9.57 0.98
C PRO A 53 -7.67 -10.37 0.47
N PHE A 54 -6.48 -9.90 0.79
CA PHE A 54 -5.23 -10.60 0.49
C PHE A 54 -4.25 -10.44 1.65
N GLN A 55 -3.57 -11.52 2.04
CA GLN A 55 -2.52 -11.42 3.04
C GLN A 55 -1.23 -10.92 2.39
N MET A 56 -0.69 -9.80 2.87
CA MET A 56 0.51 -9.18 2.32
C MET A 56 1.39 -8.59 3.41
N ASP A 57 2.65 -9.00 3.41
CA ASP A 57 3.67 -8.42 4.28
C ASP A 57 4.53 -7.42 3.49
N LEU A 58 4.41 -6.13 3.82
CA LEU A 58 5.17 -5.07 3.14
C LEU A 58 6.70 -5.18 3.36
N ALA A 59 7.14 -5.91 4.38
CA ALA A 59 8.56 -6.19 4.60
C ALA A 59 9.12 -7.28 3.67
N SER A 60 8.27 -7.95 2.87
CA SER A 60 8.66 -9.04 1.97
C SER A 60 8.38 -8.67 0.51
N LYS A 61 9.45 -8.63 -0.29
CA LYS A 61 9.32 -8.40 -1.74
C LYS A 61 8.47 -9.47 -2.42
N GLU A 62 8.65 -10.74 -2.05
CA GLU A 62 7.86 -11.85 -2.60
C GLU A 62 6.37 -11.62 -2.34
N SER A 63 6.01 -11.24 -1.12
CA SER A 63 4.60 -10.97 -0.75
C SER A 63 4.01 -9.79 -1.52
N ILE A 64 4.79 -8.76 -1.80
CA ILE A 64 4.39 -7.63 -2.65
C ILE A 64 4.13 -8.11 -4.08
N LEU A 65 5.02 -8.93 -4.64
CA LEU A 65 4.86 -9.48 -5.99
C LEU A 65 3.63 -10.39 -6.10
N GLU A 66 3.34 -11.18 -5.08
CA GLU A 66 2.14 -12.02 -5.00
C GLU A 66 0.85 -11.17 -5.00
N LEU A 67 0.84 -10.06 -4.24
CA LEU A 67 -0.29 -9.12 -4.24
C LEU A 67 -0.51 -8.52 -5.64
N ILE A 68 0.56 -8.10 -6.31
CA ILE A 68 0.50 -7.54 -7.66
C ILE A 68 -0.02 -8.60 -8.66
N ALA A 69 0.52 -9.82 -8.60
CA ALA A 69 0.10 -10.92 -9.45
C ALA A 69 -1.38 -11.27 -9.22
N GLU A 70 -1.85 -11.24 -7.98
CA GLU A 70 -3.27 -11.42 -7.68
C GLU A 70 -4.12 -10.32 -8.33
N ALA A 71 -3.71 -9.05 -8.16
CA ALA A 71 -4.42 -7.91 -8.74
C ALA A 71 -4.55 -8.01 -10.27
N GLN A 72 -3.48 -8.40 -10.95
CA GLN A 72 -3.45 -8.54 -12.42
C GLN A 72 -4.43 -9.59 -12.97
N LYS A 73 -4.90 -10.54 -12.16
CA LYS A 73 -5.91 -11.53 -12.59
C LYS A 73 -7.27 -10.88 -12.89
N TYR A 74 -7.56 -9.72 -12.33
CA TYR A 74 -8.86 -9.08 -12.39
C TYR A 74 -8.96 -7.96 -13.43
N GLY A 75 -7.84 -7.44 -13.91
CA GLY A 75 -7.80 -6.38 -14.89
C GLY A 75 -6.55 -5.52 -14.82
N ASP A 76 -6.62 -4.36 -15.46
CA ASP A 76 -5.51 -3.39 -15.45
C ASP A 76 -5.44 -2.68 -14.10
N ILE A 77 -4.25 -2.66 -13.51
CA ILE A 77 -4.01 -1.88 -12.29
C ILE A 77 -3.95 -0.41 -12.66
N THR A 78 -4.89 0.38 -12.16
CA THR A 78 -4.99 1.82 -12.44
C THR A 78 -4.82 2.70 -11.22
N MET A 79 -4.93 2.11 -10.02
CA MET A 79 -4.76 2.82 -8.76
C MET A 79 -3.95 2.03 -7.74
N LEU A 80 -3.11 2.76 -7.01
CA LEU A 80 -2.43 2.26 -5.81
C LEU A 80 -2.72 3.20 -4.63
N VAL A 81 -3.20 2.64 -3.53
CA VAL A 81 -3.29 3.30 -2.23
C VAL A 81 -2.38 2.58 -1.24
N ASN A 82 -1.25 3.16 -0.93
CA ASN A 82 -0.34 2.62 0.09
C ASN A 82 -0.63 3.27 1.43
N GLY A 83 -1.41 2.60 2.26
CA GLY A 83 -1.73 3.00 3.63
C GLY A 83 -1.13 2.09 4.70
N ALA A 84 -0.35 1.08 4.30
CA ALA A 84 0.35 0.21 5.23
C ALA A 84 1.56 0.92 5.84
N GLY A 85 1.75 0.72 7.13
CA GLY A 85 2.87 1.27 7.86
C GLY A 85 2.83 0.83 9.33
N VAL A 86 3.94 1.01 10.03
CA VAL A 86 4.06 0.73 11.45
C VAL A 86 4.71 1.91 12.17
N SER A 87 4.38 2.08 13.45
CA SER A 87 4.90 3.17 14.28
C SER A 87 5.83 2.66 15.39
N PRO A 88 6.61 3.53 16.03
CA PRO A 88 7.48 3.14 17.14
C PRO A 88 6.76 2.48 18.32
N SER A 89 5.47 2.73 18.49
CA SER A 89 4.65 2.06 19.50
C SER A 89 4.23 0.64 19.12
N GLN A 90 4.39 0.27 17.84
CA GLN A 90 3.92 -1.00 17.29
C GLN A 90 5.06 -1.94 16.89
N ALA A 91 6.24 -1.41 16.59
CA ALA A 91 7.34 -2.19 16.01
C ALA A 91 8.71 -1.66 16.42
N SER A 92 9.72 -2.52 16.29
CA SER A 92 11.13 -2.15 16.43
C SER A 92 11.59 -1.23 15.31
N ILE A 93 12.69 -0.51 15.52
CA ILE A 93 13.32 0.35 14.51
C ILE A 93 13.62 -0.43 13.23
N GLU A 94 14.17 -1.64 13.36
CA GLU A 94 14.46 -2.50 12.20
C GLU A 94 13.21 -2.80 11.39
N MET A 95 12.10 -3.13 12.06
CA MET A 95 10.83 -3.41 11.39
C MET A 95 10.24 -2.16 10.74
N ILE A 96 10.37 -0.99 11.37
CA ILE A 96 9.94 0.29 10.78
C ILE A 96 10.71 0.56 9.49
N LEU A 97 12.02 0.37 9.48
CA LEU A 97 12.84 0.54 8.28
C LEU A 97 12.47 -0.48 7.18
N LYS A 98 12.19 -1.72 7.55
CA LYS A 98 11.78 -2.75 6.58
C LYS A 98 10.40 -2.49 5.98
N VAL A 99 9.45 -2.02 6.75
CA VAL A 99 8.07 -1.78 6.30
C VAL A 99 7.94 -0.39 5.67
N ASP A 100 8.26 0.65 6.42
CA ASP A 100 7.93 2.01 6.02
C ASP A 100 8.90 2.56 4.95
N LEU A 101 10.18 2.18 4.99
CA LEU A 101 11.17 2.62 4.02
C LEU A 101 11.33 1.62 2.89
N TYR A 102 11.90 0.45 3.16
CA TYR A 102 12.18 -0.55 2.13
C TYR A 102 10.91 -1.07 1.46
N GLY A 103 9.92 -1.48 2.23
CA GLY A 103 8.66 -2.03 1.70
C GLY A 103 7.91 -1.02 0.84
N THR A 104 7.85 0.24 1.26
CA THR A 104 7.24 1.31 0.46
C THR A 104 7.99 1.52 -0.85
N ALA A 105 9.33 1.56 -0.83
CA ALA A 105 10.14 1.71 -2.04
C ALA A 105 9.92 0.56 -3.02
N VAL A 106 9.95 -0.68 -2.54
CA VAL A 106 9.71 -1.89 -3.36
C VAL A 106 8.29 -1.88 -3.93
N LEU A 107 7.29 -1.57 -3.11
CA LEU A 107 5.89 -1.52 -3.58
C LEU A 107 5.73 -0.50 -4.72
N LEU A 108 6.27 0.70 -4.56
CA LEU A 108 6.18 1.75 -5.58
C LEU A 108 6.93 1.36 -6.85
N GLU A 109 8.12 0.77 -6.73
CA GLU A 109 8.89 0.29 -7.88
C GLU A 109 8.15 -0.81 -8.64
N GLU A 110 7.68 -1.84 -7.94
CA GLU A 110 7.07 -3.01 -8.59
C GLU A 110 5.69 -2.68 -9.17
N VAL A 111 4.86 -1.89 -8.48
CA VAL A 111 3.60 -1.40 -9.04
C VAL A 111 3.85 -0.46 -10.22
N GLY A 112 4.88 0.39 -10.14
CA GLY A 112 5.26 1.29 -11.24
C GLY A 112 5.58 0.59 -12.56
N LYS A 113 6.03 -0.68 -12.51
CA LYS A 113 6.33 -1.50 -13.71
C LYS A 113 5.07 -2.01 -14.41
N VAL A 114 3.96 -2.08 -13.71
CA VAL A 114 2.73 -2.75 -14.19
C VAL A 114 1.48 -1.87 -14.17
N ILE A 115 1.54 -0.72 -13.52
CA ILE A 115 0.43 0.23 -13.51
C ILE A 115 0.15 0.74 -14.92
N LYS A 116 -1.12 0.79 -15.28
CA LYS A 116 -1.54 1.27 -16.61
C LYS A 116 -1.14 2.73 -16.80
N GLU A 117 -0.78 3.09 -18.02
CA GLU A 117 -0.52 4.49 -18.40
C GLU A 117 -1.70 5.39 -17.99
N GLY A 118 -1.39 6.50 -17.32
CA GLY A 118 -2.40 7.39 -16.73
C GLY A 118 -2.92 6.94 -15.36
N GLY A 119 -2.44 5.80 -14.85
CA GLY A 119 -2.75 5.35 -13.50
C GLY A 119 -2.16 6.26 -12.44
N VAL A 120 -2.71 6.20 -11.22
CA VAL A 120 -2.33 7.07 -10.10
C VAL A 120 -2.01 6.27 -8.85
N GLY A 121 -1.08 6.79 -8.06
CA GLY A 121 -0.74 6.22 -6.76
C GLY A 121 -0.68 7.28 -5.68
N VAL A 122 -1.05 6.90 -4.46
CA VAL A 122 -0.90 7.73 -3.26
C VAL A 122 -0.31 6.89 -2.13
N THR A 123 0.67 7.45 -1.44
CA THR A 123 1.24 6.89 -0.23
C THR A 123 0.93 7.80 0.95
N ILE A 124 0.41 7.22 2.02
CA ILE A 124 0.16 7.94 3.26
C ILE A 124 1.51 8.12 3.97
N SER A 125 1.97 9.34 3.98
CA SER A 125 3.16 9.77 4.71
C SER A 125 2.77 10.34 6.07
N SER A 126 3.73 10.93 6.77
CA SER A 126 3.50 11.49 8.10
C SER A 126 4.03 12.90 8.24
N GLN A 127 3.28 13.71 8.96
CA GLN A 127 3.75 15.02 9.44
C GLN A 127 5.01 14.91 10.32
N SER A 128 5.25 13.74 10.90
CA SER A 128 6.46 13.47 11.70
C SER A 128 7.75 13.72 10.93
N GLY A 129 7.78 13.48 9.62
CA GLY A 129 8.93 13.78 8.77
C GLY A 129 9.29 15.26 8.73
N HIS A 130 8.31 16.15 8.87
CA HIS A 130 8.52 17.60 8.93
C HIS A 130 8.91 18.11 10.32
N ARG A 131 8.67 17.31 11.36
CA ARG A 131 9.02 17.66 12.75
C ARG A 131 10.42 17.21 13.14
N MET A 132 11.04 16.37 12.34
CA MET A 132 12.42 15.91 12.58
C MET A 132 13.41 17.04 12.28
N PRO A 133 14.57 17.09 12.98
CA PRO A 133 15.67 17.94 12.59
C PRO A 133 16.08 17.65 11.14
N ALA A 134 16.50 18.68 10.42
CA ALA A 134 17.00 18.50 9.06
C ALA A 134 18.22 17.56 9.06
N LEU A 135 18.23 16.61 8.15
CA LEU A 135 19.36 15.70 7.92
C LEU A 135 20.50 16.49 7.30
N ASN A 136 21.75 16.07 7.56
CA ASN A 136 22.87 16.64 6.81
C ASN A 136 22.78 16.22 5.33
N ALA A 137 23.34 17.04 4.44
CA ALA A 137 23.21 16.85 2.99
C ALA A 137 23.70 15.47 2.50
N LYS A 138 24.70 14.87 3.18
CA LYS A 138 25.22 13.54 2.82
C LYS A 138 24.20 12.44 3.12
N VAL A 139 23.59 12.47 4.29
CA VAL A 139 22.55 11.48 4.68
C VAL A 139 21.29 11.64 3.84
N ASP A 140 20.88 12.88 3.60
CA ASP A 140 19.72 13.18 2.76
C ASP A 140 19.92 12.67 1.33
N SER A 141 21.08 12.92 0.75
CA SER A 141 21.45 12.41 -0.58
C SER A 141 21.49 10.87 -0.64
N LEU A 142 22.02 10.21 0.39
CA LEU A 142 22.03 8.75 0.45
C LEU A 142 20.62 8.18 0.51
N LEU A 143 19.73 8.73 1.32
CA LEU A 143 18.35 8.28 1.41
C LEU A 143 17.58 8.49 0.10
N ALA A 144 17.84 9.60 -0.60
CA ALA A 144 17.20 9.91 -1.87
C ALA A 144 17.68 9.01 -3.02
N MET A 145 18.90 8.49 -2.95
CA MET A 145 19.55 7.75 -4.04
C MET A 145 19.66 6.24 -3.79
N THR A 146 19.28 5.77 -2.61
CA THR A 146 19.31 4.33 -2.30
C THR A 146 18.14 3.64 -3.01
N PRO A 147 18.43 2.64 -3.87
CA PRO A 147 17.40 1.86 -4.54
C PRO A 147 16.67 0.93 -3.57
#